data_1347799e386cd7d2306d654996521d12
#
_entry.id   1347799e386cd7d2306d654996521d12
#
_cell.length_a   1.000
_cell.length_b   1.000
_cell.length_c   1.000
_cell.angle_alpha   90.00
_cell.angle_beta   90.00
_cell.angle_gamma   90.00
#
_symmetry.space_group_name_H-M   'P 1'
#
loop_
_entity.id
_entity.type
_entity.pdbx_description
1 polymer ?
#
loop_
_entity_poly.entity_id
_entity_poly.type
_entity_poly.pdbx_seq_one_letter_code
_entity_poly.pdbx_strand_id
1 'polypeptide(L)'
;TGKAGGKGGVTTIAVPVLANETLEYGAEQDLTNALISEFTEDSALRVVGEEDAESILRGAVVLYERPVISYDASGNPREYKVRVVARLSYEHLTDNSVVWEEEVEGWAVYSDGASGGELTSEEEARDYAFEKLAQDVLSKTVQGW
;
A
#
# COMPACT_ATOMS: atom_id res chain seq x y z
N THR A 1 17.72 8.96 -22.48
CA THR A 1 17.40 7.68 -22.87
C THR A 1 16.13 7.20 -22.29
N GLY A 2 15.36 6.65 -23.03
CA GLY A 2 14.03 6.26 -22.63
C GLY A 2 14.03 5.16 -21.59
N LYS A 3 14.23 5.50 -20.39
CA LYS A 3 14.20 4.52 -19.39
C LYS A 3 12.82 4.14 -19.05
N ALA A 4 12.57 2.90 -19.04
CA ALA A 4 11.42 2.42 -18.33
C ALA A 4 11.79 2.53 -16.88
N GLY A 5 10.93 2.86 -16.05
CA GLY A 5 11.18 2.73 -14.65
C GLY A 5 11.46 3.98 -13.89
N GLY A 6 11.83 5.05 -14.49
CA GLY A 6 11.94 6.25 -13.73
C GLY A 6 13.32 6.87 -13.75
N LYS A 7 13.51 7.83 -12.90
CA LYS A 7 14.71 8.64 -12.89
C LYS A 7 15.92 7.83 -12.49
N GLY A 8 17.10 8.30 -12.95
CA GLY A 8 18.35 7.68 -12.58
C GLY A 8 18.67 6.41 -13.32
N GLY A 9 17.82 6.02 -14.25
CA GLY A 9 18.08 4.83 -15.03
C GLY A 9 17.76 3.52 -14.33
N VAL A 10 17.13 3.58 -13.19
CA VAL A 10 16.76 2.38 -12.44
C VAL A 10 15.60 1.69 -13.13
N THR A 11 15.72 0.38 -13.33
CA THR A 11 14.70 -0.42 -14.01
C THR A 11 14.16 -1.56 -13.16
N THR A 12 14.75 -1.81 -11.99
CA THR A 12 14.33 -2.91 -11.13
C THR A 12 14.09 -2.42 -9.72
N ILE A 13 13.19 -3.11 -9.02
CA ILE A 13 12.82 -2.77 -7.65
C ILE A 13 12.66 -4.06 -6.85
N ALA A 14 13.12 -4.04 -5.62
CA ALA A 14 12.83 -5.09 -4.66
C ALA A 14 11.78 -4.57 -3.69
N VAL A 15 10.82 -5.44 -3.33
CA VAL A 15 9.79 -5.10 -2.34
C VAL A 15 9.79 -6.23 -1.30
N PRO A 16 10.73 -6.20 -0.37
CA PRO A 16 10.76 -7.23 0.67
C PRO A 16 9.55 -7.08 1.60
N VAL A 17 9.23 -8.15 2.29
CA VAL A 17 8.06 -8.13 3.18
C VAL A 17 8.23 -7.02 4.20
N LEU A 18 7.18 -6.23 4.36
CA LEU A 18 7.19 -5.11 5.31
C LEU A 18 7.17 -5.63 6.74
N ALA A 19 7.64 -4.81 7.66
CA ALA A 19 7.44 -5.06 9.08
C ALA A 19 6.01 -4.73 9.46
N ASN A 20 5.54 -5.26 10.59
CA ASN A 20 4.20 -5.00 11.07
C ASN A 20 4.28 -4.52 12.52
N GLU A 21 3.99 -3.25 12.74
CA GLU A 21 4.00 -2.66 14.08
C GLU A 21 2.60 -2.59 14.67
N THR A 22 1.63 -3.25 14.03
CA THR A 22 0.23 -3.24 14.49
C THR A 22 -0.12 -4.60 15.07
N LEU A 23 -1.35 -4.69 15.61
CA LEU A 23 -1.87 -5.96 16.10
C LEU A 23 -2.67 -6.70 15.02
N GLU A 24 -2.74 -6.15 13.81
CA GLU A 24 -3.51 -6.78 12.74
C GLU A 24 -2.67 -7.86 12.07
N TYR A 25 -3.05 -9.10 12.29
CA TYR A 25 -2.31 -10.24 11.75
C TYR A 25 -2.35 -10.23 10.22
N GLY A 26 -1.18 -10.42 9.64
CA GLY A 26 -1.07 -10.55 8.19
C GLY A 26 -1.09 -9.24 7.42
N ALA A 27 -1.21 -8.10 8.11
CA ALA A 27 -1.25 -6.80 7.41
C ALA A 27 0.00 -6.58 6.59
N GLU A 28 1.16 -6.99 7.11
CA GLU A 28 2.43 -6.79 6.41
C GLU A 28 2.47 -7.60 5.11
N GLN A 29 1.96 -8.83 5.15
CA GLN A 29 1.99 -9.68 3.97
C GLN A 29 0.99 -9.19 2.92
N ASP A 30 -0.19 -8.81 3.36
CA ASP A 30 -1.23 -8.37 2.44
C ASP A 30 -0.83 -7.06 1.75
N LEU A 31 -0.26 -6.12 2.48
CA LEU A 31 0.18 -4.88 1.85
C LEU A 31 1.37 -5.12 0.93
N THR A 32 2.33 -5.97 1.35
CA THR A 32 3.46 -6.29 0.49
C THR A 32 2.98 -6.90 -0.82
N ASN A 33 2.01 -7.82 -0.75
CA ASN A 33 1.46 -8.43 -1.96
C ASN A 33 0.77 -7.41 -2.85
N ALA A 34 0.03 -6.45 -2.24
CA ALA A 34 -0.63 -5.41 -3.02
C ALA A 34 0.39 -4.51 -3.73
N LEU A 35 1.49 -4.18 -3.04
CA LEU A 35 2.55 -3.38 -3.64
C LEU A 35 3.20 -4.10 -4.80
N ILE A 36 3.54 -5.38 -4.60
CA ILE A 36 4.16 -6.16 -5.67
C ILE A 36 3.24 -6.24 -6.87
N SER A 37 1.95 -6.44 -6.64
CA SER A 37 0.97 -6.54 -7.70
C SER A 37 0.90 -5.24 -8.51
N GLU A 38 0.87 -4.09 -7.83
CA GLU A 38 0.81 -2.81 -8.52
C GLU A 38 2.04 -2.56 -9.37
N PHE A 39 3.23 -2.83 -8.84
CA PHE A 39 4.45 -2.62 -9.61
C PHE A 39 4.55 -3.59 -10.77
N THR A 40 4.11 -4.82 -10.57
CA THR A 40 4.14 -5.84 -11.63
C THR A 40 3.22 -5.46 -12.78
N GLU A 41 2.02 -4.98 -12.46
CA GLU A 41 1.05 -4.62 -13.49
C GLU A 41 1.45 -3.37 -14.25
N ASP A 42 2.10 -2.42 -13.57
CA ASP A 42 2.50 -1.19 -14.23
C ASP A 42 3.70 -1.39 -15.17
N SER A 43 4.61 -2.27 -14.81
CA SER A 43 5.76 -2.63 -15.63
C SER A 43 6.81 -1.53 -15.81
N ALA A 44 6.68 -0.40 -15.15
CA ALA A 44 7.70 0.64 -15.23
C ALA A 44 8.97 0.20 -14.52
N LEU A 45 8.83 -0.54 -13.42
CA LEU A 45 9.93 -1.15 -12.71
C LEU A 45 9.66 -2.65 -12.61
N ARG A 46 10.67 -3.44 -12.87
CA ARG A 46 10.52 -4.89 -12.78
C ARG A 46 10.82 -5.36 -11.37
N VAL A 47 9.91 -6.11 -10.77
CA VAL A 47 10.09 -6.60 -9.39
C VAL A 47 11.05 -7.77 -9.40
N VAL A 48 12.10 -7.68 -8.60
CA VAL A 48 13.14 -8.71 -8.51
C VAL A 48 13.53 -8.89 -7.04
N GLY A 49 14.38 -9.88 -6.77
CA GLY A 49 14.92 -10.08 -5.44
C GLY A 49 15.91 -9.00 -5.07
N GLU A 50 16.21 -8.89 -3.78
CA GLU A 50 17.08 -7.80 -3.31
C GLU A 50 18.45 -7.84 -3.94
N GLU A 51 18.99 -9.04 -4.17
CA GLU A 51 20.36 -9.15 -4.70
C GLU A 51 20.46 -8.69 -6.14
N ASP A 52 19.34 -8.59 -6.84
CA ASP A 52 19.36 -8.17 -8.24
C ASP A 52 18.77 -6.78 -8.44
N ALA A 53 18.35 -6.12 -7.38
CA ALA A 53 17.57 -4.89 -7.49
C ALA A 53 18.47 -3.67 -7.53
N GLU A 54 18.07 -2.69 -8.34
CA GLU A 54 18.72 -1.39 -8.39
C GLU A 54 18.05 -0.39 -7.45
N SER A 55 16.85 -0.72 -6.97
CA SER A 55 16.13 0.11 -6.02
C SER A 55 15.33 -0.76 -5.08
N ILE A 56 14.91 -0.19 -3.96
CA ILE A 56 14.22 -0.97 -2.95
C ILE A 56 13.16 -0.11 -2.27
N LEU A 57 11.99 -0.73 -2.06
CA LEU A 57 10.91 -0.14 -1.29
C LEU A 57 10.80 -0.93 0.00
N ARG A 58 10.94 -0.26 1.15
CA ARG A 58 10.88 -0.95 2.43
C ARG A 58 10.19 -0.11 3.47
N GLY A 59 9.79 -0.74 4.56
CA GLY A 59 9.15 -0.03 5.64
C GLY A 59 8.29 -0.92 6.49
N ALA A 60 7.24 -0.34 7.07
CA ALA A 60 6.43 -1.02 8.06
C ALA A 60 4.98 -0.56 7.98
N VAL A 61 4.06 -1.48 8.25
CA VAL A 61 2.68 -1.10 8.53
C VAL A 61 2.66 -0.59 9.96
N VAL A 62 2.24 0.66 10.17
CA VAL A 62 2.34 1.29 11.48
C VAL A 62 0.98 1.52 12.12
N LEU A 63 -0.10 1.45 11.34
CA LEU A 63 -1.45 1.63 11.89
C LEU A 63 -2.44 0.81 11.09
N TYR A 64 -3.33 0.14 11.79
CA TYR A 64 -4.51 -0.49 11.20
C TYR A 64 -5.65 -0.27 12.20
N GLU A 65 -6.73 0.37 11.76
CA GLU A 65 -7.85 0.63 12.65
C GLU A 65 -9.15 0.51 11.87
N ARG A 66 -10.23 0.28 12.62
CA ARG A 66 -11.55 0.09 12.04
C ARG A 66 -12.60 0.76 12.93
N PRO A 67 -12.59 2.07 13.03
CA PRO A 67 -13.59 2.75 13.86
C PRO A 67 -14.98 2.71 13.24
N VAL A 68 -15.98 2.80 14.09
CA VAL A 68 -17.35 3.02 13.66
C VAL A 68 -17.46 4.50 13.30
N ILE A 69 -18.02 4.80 12.13
CA ILE A 69 -18.14 6.20 11.70
C ILE A 69 -19.58 6.66 11.59
N SER A 70 -20.56 5.76 11.67
CA SER A 70 -21.96 6.17 11.72
C SER A 70 -22.80 5.11 12.41
N TYR A 71 -23.97 5.53 12.90
CA TYR A 71 -24.90 4.69 13.64
C TYR A 71 -26.28 4.84 13.02
N ASP A 72 -27.09 3.78 13.16
CA ASP A 72 -28.49 3.87 12.70
C ASP A 72 -29.34 4.57 13.76
N ALA A 73 -30.65 4.68 13.47
CA ALA A 73 -31.58 5.40 14.34
C ALA A 73 -31.70 4.74 15.72
N SER A 74 -31.38 3.46 15.83
CA SER A 74 -31.44 2.74 17.09
C SER A 74 -30.14 2.76 17.86
N GLY A 75 -29.12 3.44 17.32
CA GLY A 75 -27.84 3.52 17.98
C GLY A 75 -26.89 2.37 17.68
N ASN A 76 -27.22 1.53 16.73
CA ASN A 76 -26.34 0.42 16.33
C ASN A 76 -25.32 0.87 15.29
N PRO A 77 -24.11 0.35 15.31
CA PRO A 77 -23.13 0.70 14.29
C PRO A 77 -23.67 0.41 12.91
N ARG A 78 -23.48 1.35 12.00
CA ARG A 78 -23.95 1.23 10.64
C ARG A 78 -22.81 1.19 9.64
N GLU A 79 -21.82 2.08 9.79
CA GLU A 79 -20.69 2.12 8.87
C GLU A 79 -19.39 2.11 9.66
N TYR A 80 -18.40 1.47 9.05
CA TYR A 80 -17.05 1.36 9.62
C TYR A 80 -16.06 1.83 8.58
N LYS A 81 -14.94 2.35 9.04
CA LYS A 81 -13.85 2.77 8.15
C LYS A 81 -12.60 1.95 8.48
N VAL A 82 -12.13 1.18 7.52
CA VAL A 82 -10.82 0.53 7.63
C VAL A 82 -9.80 1.57 7.19
N ARG A 83 -8.77 1.77 8.01
CA ARG A 83 -7.71 2.71 7.71
C ARG A 83 -6.37 2.06 8.00
N VAL A 84 -5.47 2.10 7.04
CA VAL A 84 -4.13 1.54 7.17
C VAL A 84 -3.12 2.62 6.83
N VAL A 85 -2.05 2.69 7.63
CA VAL A 85 -0.94 3.62 7.38
C VAL A 85 0.34 2.81 7.37
N ALA A 86 1.20 3.09 6.39
CA ALA A 86 2.52 2.48 6.31
C ALA A 86 3.55 3.58 6.23
N ARG A 87 4.67 3.38 6.94
CA ARG A 87 5.83 4.25 6.84
C ARG A 87 6.78 3.58 5.88
N LEU A 88 7.03 4.23 4.73
CA LEU A 88 7.76 3.61 3.64
C LEU A 88 8.89 4.51 3.17
N SER A 89 9.94 3.88 2.64
CA SER A 89 10.99 4.60 1.97
C SER A 89 11.33 3.90 0.67
N TYR A 90 11.61 4.69 -0.34
CA TYR A 90 12.06 4.20 -1.64
C TYR A 90 13.46 4.74 -1.87
N GLU A 91 14.41 3.83 -2.14
CA GLU A 91 15.81 4.16 -2.23
C GLU A 91 16.42 3.59 -3.50
N HIS A 92 17.34 4.34 -4.11
CA HIS A 92 18.20 3.81 -5.15
C HIS A 92 19.39 3.15 -4.51
N LEU A 93 19.65 1.90 -4.87
CA LEU A 93 20.78 1.16 -4.32
C LEU A 93 22.06 1.43 -5.09
N THR A 94 21.95 1.97 -6.29
CA THR A 94 23.12 2.24 -7.12
C THR A 94 23.98 3.36 -6.53
N ASP A 95 23.36 4.32 -5.86
CA ASP A 95 24.09 5.44 -5.26
C ASP A 95 23.69 5.67 -3.80
N ASN A 96 22.89 4.75 -3.23
CA ASN A 96 22.45 4.81 -1.84
C ASN A 96 21.68 6.09 -1.49
N SER A 97 20.90 6.60 -2.43
CA SER A 97 20.11 7.80 -2.18
C SER A 97 18.68 7.44 -1.86
N VAL A 98 18.07 8.20 -0.94
CA VAL A 98 16.66 8.07 -0.62
C VAL A 98 15.89 8.96 -1.59
N VAL A 99 15.00 8.34 -2.37
CA VAL A 99 14.19 9.10 -3.33
C VAL A 99 13.02 9.75 -2.64
N TRP A 100 12.31 8.97 -1.79
CA TRP A 100 11.26 9.54 -0.95
C TRP A 100 11.11 8.66 0.29
N GLU A 101 10.59 9.30 1.35
CA GLU A 101 10.32 8.61 2.62
C GLU A 101 9.12 9.31 3.24
N GLU A 102 8.01 8.56 3.43
CA GLU A 102 6.74 9.15 3.86
C GLU A 102 5.88 8.12 4.54
N GLU A 103 4.88 8.63 5.27
CA GLU A 103 3.75 7.80 5.66
C GLU A 103 2.69 7.90 4.58
N VAL A 104 2.15 6.76 4.20
CA VAL A 104 1.15 6.66 3.14
C VAL A 104 -0.06 5.97 3.72
N GLU A 105 -1.24 6.45 3.36
CA GLU A 105 -2.49 5.97 3.93
C GLU A 105 -3.41 5.40 2.87
N GLY A 106 -4.14 4.33 3.24
CA GLY A 106 -5.25 3.83 2.44
C GLY A 106 -6.44 3.63 3.35
N TRP A 107 -7.66 3.80 2.81
CA TRP A 107 -8.85 3.60 3.62
C TRP A 107 -10.04 3.24 2.76
N ALA A 108 -11.05 2.64 3.41
CA ALA A 108 -12.30 2.29 2.76
C ALA A 108 -13.39 2.18 3.81
N VAL A 109 -14.62 2.48 3.41
CA VAL A 109 -15.78 2.41 4.29
C VAL A 109 -16.63 1.20 3.88
N TYR A 110 -17.15 0.48 4.86
CA TYR A 110 -18.07 -0.62 4.58
C TYR A 110 -19.24 -0.59 5.56
N SER A 111 -20.32 -1.28 5.17
CA SER A 111 -21.53 -1.43 5.99
C SER A 111 -21.90 -2.89 6.02
N ASP A 112 -21.99 -3.49 7.21
CA ASP A 112 -22.40 -4.88 7.31
C ASP A 112 -23.76 -5.07 6.68
N GLY A 113 -23.84 -5.99 5.72
CA GLY A 113 -25.11 -6.29 5.08
C GLY A 113 -25.64 -5.17 4.22
N ALA A 114 -24.80 -4.24 3.82
CA ALA A 114 -25.23 -3.16 2.96
C ALA A 114 -25.68 -3.67 1.61
N SER A 115 -26.44 -2.85 0.89
CA SER A 115 -26.87 -3.14 -0.46
C SER A 115 -26.44 -1.98 -1.34
N GLY A 116 -26.63 -2.14 -2.63
CA GLY A 116 -26.39 -1.04 -3.53
C GLY A 116 -24.96 -0.87 -3.97
N GLY A 117 -24.18 -1.91 -3.96
CA GLY A 117 -22.84 -1.83 -4.53
C GLY A 117 -21.76 -1.35 -3.59
N GLU A 118 -22.12 -1.17 -2.33
CA GLU A 118 -21.12 -0.76 -1.35
C GLU A 118 -20.38 -1.96 -0.80
N LEU A 119 -19.21 -1.70 -0.21
CA LEU A 119 -18.47 -2.76 0.46
C LEU A 119 -19.26 -3.22 1.66
N THR A 120 -19.31 -4.54 1.87
CA THR A 120 -20.18 -5.13 2.88
C THR A 120 -19.45 -5.84 3.99
N SER A 121 -18.13 -5.91 3.94
CA SER A 121 -17.38 -6.61 4.99
C SER A 121 -16.06 -5.91 5.23
N GLU A 122 -15.51 -6.16 6.40
CA GLU A 122 -14.18 -5.66 6.73
C GLU A 122 -13.14 -6.19 5.74
N GLU A 123 -13.27 -7.44 5.34
CA GLU A 123 -12.30 -8.04 4.44
C GLU A 123 -12.27 -7.30 3.10
N GLU A 124 -13.45 -7.01 2.54
CA GLU A 124 -13.50 -6.24 1.29
C GLU A 124 -12.91 -4.85 1.45
N ALA A 125 -13.24 -4.19 2.56
CA ALA A 125 -12.74 -2.84 2.80
C ALA A 125 -11.23 -2.86 3.03
N ARG A 126 -10.75 -3.88 3.73
CA ARG A 126 -9.31 -4.05 3.99
C ARG A 126 -8.55 -4.20 2.68
N ASP A 127 -9.04 -5.07 1.80
CA ASP A 127 -8.39 -5.28 0.51
C ASP A 127 -8.37 -4.00 -0.32
N TYR A 128 -9.48 -3.27 -0.32
CA TYR A 128 -9.57 -2.01 -1.05
C TYR A 128 -8.59 -0.97 -0.46
N ALA A 129 -8.52 -0.88 0.86
CA ALA A 129 -7.63 0.08 1.51
C ALA A 129 -6.16 -0.20 1.17
N PHE A 130 -5.76 -1.48 1.19
CA PHE A 130 -4.40 -1.85 0.83
C PHE A 130 -4.14 -1.53 -0.64
N GLU A 131 -5.10 -1.81 -1.52
CA GLU A 131 -4.92 -1.53 -2.93
C GLU A 131 -4.77 -0.03 -3.19
N LYS A 132 -5.59 0.80 -2.53
CA LYS A 132 -5.49 2.25 -2.70
C LYS A 132 -4.15 2.78 -2.21
N LEU A 133 -3.68 2.27 -1.07
CA LEU A 133 -2.37 2.65 -0.57
C LEU A 133 -1.28 2.27 -1.57
N ALA A 134 -1.36 1.07 -2.10
CA ALA A 134 -0.35 0.58 -3.05
C ALA A 134 -0.37 1.40 -4.34
N GLN A 135 -1.54 1.80 -4.82
CA GLN A 135 -1.65 2.65 -6.01
C GLN A 135 -0.99 4.01 -5.78
N ASP A 136 -1.16 4.56 -4.58
CA ASP A 136 -0.54 5.84 -4.26
C ASP A 136 0.98 5.71 -4.20
N VAL A 137 1.47 4.62 -3.64
CA VAL A 137 2.90 4.36 -3.60
C VAL A 137 3.47 4.21 -5.00
N LEU A 138 2.78 3.48 -5.87
CA LEU A 138 3.20 3.34 -7.26
C LEU A 138 3.30 4.70 -7.91
N SER A 139 2.29 5.52 -7.73
CA SER A 139 2.24 6.82 -8.37
C SER A 139 3.41 7.70 -7.95
N LYS A 140 3.70 7.76 -6.65
CA LYS A 140 4.80 8.61 -6.19
C LYS A 140 6.17 8.02 -6.51
N THR A 141 6.25 6.73 -6.76
CA THR A 141 7.53 6.09 -7.09
C THR A 141 7.85 6.23 -8.56
N VAL A 142 6.84 6.06 -9.42
CA VAL A 142 7.05 6.00 -10.86
C VAL A 142 6.72 7.32 -11.53
N GLN A 143 5.75 8.06 -11.05
CA GLN A 143 5.23 9.25 -11.71
C GLN A 143 5.51 10.54 -10.95
N GLY A 144 5.91 10.44 -9.71
CA GLY A 144 6.06 11.60 -8.84
C GLY A 144 7.38 12.34 -9.02
N TRP A 145 8.19 11.87 -9.92
CA TRP A 145 9.47 12.54 -10.19
C TRP A 145 9.52 13.00 -11.65
#